data_9f0fb8bbac5455e7e743b8d8e9ca9c89
#
_entry.id   9f0fb8bbac5455e7e743b8d8e9ca9c89
#
_cell.length_a   1.000
_cell.length_b   1.000
_cell.length_c   1.000
_cell.angle_alpha   90.00
_cell.angle_beta   90.00
_cell.angle_gamma   90.00
#
_symmetry.space_group_name_H-M   'P 1'
#
loop_
_entity.id
_entity.type
_entity.pdbx_description
1 polymer ?
#
loop_
_entity_poly.entity_id
_entity_poly.type
_entity_poly.pdbx_seq_one_letter_code
_entity_poly.pdbx_strand_id
1 'polypeptide(L)'
;MILSVDTSGKTASAALAHDGILLGSRMIYTARAHSQILLPMVKELLTDCGKTVDDIDIFAVAVGPGSYTGLRIGIAAMQSMAFAQKKACVGISTLEGLAYNLCGTRGVLCACLIARQQLCYCAFFESDGVHITRLTEDKVLPAVEISAQLAAYSDKVTVIGDGISLLNGENIVPAPMHLCNQSACGICMAAMTKEPISPADLTVHYLQEVKIG
;
A
#
# COMPACT_ATOMS: atom_id res chain seq x y z
N MET A 1 11.54 -11.41 10.40
CA MET A 1 11.77 -10.00 10.02
C MET A 1 11.15 -9.74 8.65
N ILE A 2 10.43 -8.64 8.47
CA ILE A 2 9.75 -8.27 7.21
C ILE A 2 10.39 -6.99 6.67
N LEU A 3 10.88 -7.06 5.44
CA LEU A 3 11.24 -5.88 4.64
C LEU A 3 10.11 -5.61 3.65
N SER A 4 9.59 -4.39 3.62
CA SER A 4 8.52 -4.00 2.71
C SER A 4 8.91 -2.80 1.86
N VAL A 5 8.33 -2.71 0.65
CA VAL A 5 8.44 -1.53 -0.22
C VAL A 5 7.11 -1.16 -0.83
N ASP A 6 6.94 0.13 -1.10
CA ASP A 6 5.84 0.65 -1.89
C ASP A 6 6.37 1.68 -2.91
N THR A 7 6.08 1.42 -4.17
CA THR A 7 6.41 2.26 -5.32
C THR A 7 5.19 2.47 -6.23
N SER A 8 3.99 2.20 -5.68
CA SER A 8 2.73 2.23 -6.43
C SER A 8 2.22 3.63 -6.76
N GLY A 9 2.76 4.67 -6.13
CA GLY A 9 2.34 6.06 -6.26
C GLY A 9 3.46 7.04 -6.56
N LYS A 10 3.29 8.28 -6.09
CA LYS A 10 4.31 9.35 -6.20
C LYS A 10 5.41 9.24 -5.13
N THR A 11 5.18 8.44 -4.12
CA THR A 11 6.17 8.12 -3.10
C THR A 11 6.93 6.86 -3.47
N ALA A 12 8.22 6.82 -3.13
CA ALA A 12 8.96 5.58 -2.97
C ALA A 12 9.24 5.39 -1.49
N SER A 13 8.97 4.22 -0.96
CA SER A 13 9.16 3.94 0.46
C SER A 13 9.65 2.52 0.72
N ALA A 14 10.37 2.36 1.83
CA ALA A 14 10.81 1.09 2.38
C ALA A 14 10.57 1.09 3.90
N ALA A 15 10.22 -0.05 4.47
CA ALA A 15 10.04 -0.22 5.90
C ALA A 15 10.55 -1.59 6.35
N LEU A 16 11.06 -1.66 7.56
CA LEU A 16 11.57 -2.85 8.21
C LEU A 16 10.86 -3.07 9.54
N ALA A 17 10.30 -4.25 9.74
CA ALA A 17 9.65 -4.62 10.99
C ALA A 17 10.07 -6.01 11.49
N HIS A 18 9.97 -6.20 12.79
CA HIS A 18 10.21 -7.47 13.46
C HIS A 18 9.27 -7.62 14.66
N ASP A 19 8.59 -8.76 14.74
CA ASP A 19 7.67 -9.11 15.83
C ASP A 19 6.63 -7.99 16.14
N GLY A 20 6.01 -7.43 15.10
CA GLY A 20 5.03 -6.36 15.23
C GLY A 20 5.60 -4.97 15.47
N ILE A 21 6.92 -4.82 15.62
CA ILE A 21 7.60 -3.56 15.88
C ILE A 21 8.20 -3.02 14.58
N LEU A 22 7.86 -1.79 14.21
CA LEU A 22 8.51 -1.08 13.11
C LEU A 22 9.90 -0.62 13.57
N LEU A 23 10.96 -1.22 13.02
CA LEU A 23 12.36 -0.90 13.36
C LEU A 23 12.81 0.39 12.65
N GLY A 24 12.33 0.64 11.45
CA GLY A 24 12.65 1.84 10.70
C GLY A 24 11.83 1.94 9.41
N SER A 25 11.75 3.15 8.89
CA SER A 25 11.13 3.41 7.60
C SER A 25 11.78 4.61 6.90
N ARG A 26 11.74 4.59 5.58
CA ARG A 26 12.15 5.72 4.72
C ARG A 26 11.09 5.94 3.66
N MET A 27 10.71 7.20 3.43
CA MET A 27 9.75 7.58 2.41
C MET A 27 10.20 8.89 1.76
N ILE A 28 10.16 8.92 0.44
CA ILE A 28 10.51 10.10 -0.35
C ILE A 28 9.38 10.36 -1.35
N TYR A 29 8.79 11.55 -1.28
CA TYR A 29 7.92 12.08 -2.33
C TYR A 29 8.80 12.69 -3.42
N THR A 30 8.81 12.12 -4.62
CA THR A 30 9.81 12.49 -5.63
C THR A 30 9.29 12.35 -7.06
N ALA A 31 9.80 13.20 -7.94
CA ALA A 31 9.68 13.06 -9.38
C ALA A 31 10.79 12.19 -10.00
N ARG A 32 11.78 11.76 -9.22
CA ARG A 32 12.84 10.86 -9.73
C ARG A 32 12.27 9.47 -10.00
N ALA A 33 12.86 8.76 -10.96
CA ALA A 33 12.49 7.39 -11.24
C ALA A 33 12.71 6.48 -9.99
N HIS A 34 11.69 5.76 -9.58
CA HIS A 34 11.76 4.87 -8.41
C HIS A 34 12.86 3.81 -8.54
N SER A 35 13.20 3.40 -9.76
CA SER A 35 14.32 2.47 -10.04
C SER A 35 15.69 2.99 -9.60
N GLN A 36 15.87 4.31 -9.52
CA GLN A 36 17.13 4.91 -9.11
C GLN A 36 17.28 5.04 -7.59
N ILE A 37 16.16 5.11 -6.87
CA ILE A 37 16.16 5.42 -5.44
C ILE A 37 15.79 4.24 -4.54
N LEU A 38 15.05 3.26 -5.04
CA LEU A 38 14.50 2.17 -4.21
C LEU A 38 15.60 1.33 -3.55
N LEU A 39 16.51 0.76 -4.34
CA LEU A 39 17.58 -0.11 -3.80
C LEU A 39 18.57 0.63 -2.89
N PRO A 40 19.05 1.85 -3.23
CA PRO A 40 19.80 2.67 -2.28
C PRO A 40 19.05 2.91 -0.97
N MET A 41 17.76 3.26 -1.03
CA MET A 41 16.91 3.48 0.14
C MET A 41 16.81 2.23 1.03
N VAL A 42 16.60 1.06 0.44
CA VAL A 42 16.56 -0.23 1.17
C VAL A 42 17.91 -0.50 1.83
N LYS A 43 19.02 -0.32 1.10
CA LYS A 43 20.36 -0.52 1.66
C LYS A 43 20.63 0.39 2.86
N GLU A 44 20.31 1.68 2.74
CA GLU A 44 20.49 2.65 3.82
C GLU A 44 19.61 2.31 5.03
N LEU A 45 18.33 1.94 4.79
CA LEU A 45 17.42 1.53 5.86
C LEU A 45 17.97 0.33 6.65
N LEU A 46 18.42 -0.72 5.95
CA LEU A 46 19.00 -1.90 6.58
C LEU A 46 20.26 -1.54 7.39
N THR A 47 21.15 -0.70 6.79
CA THR A 47 22.37 -0.23 7.48
C THR A 47 22.05 0.53 8.77
N ASP A 48 21.09 1.45 8.74
CA ASP A 48 20.69 2.25 9.90
C ASP A 48 20.08 1.38 11.01
N CYS A 49 19.39 0.29 10.63
CA CYS A 49 18.83 -0.67 11.56
C CYS A 49 19.85 -1.73 12.04
N GLY A 50 21.13 -1.66 11.60
CA GLY A 50 22.15 -2.67 11.92
C GLY A 50 21.81 -4.05 11.37
N LYS A 51 21.16 -4.12 10.20
CA LYS A 51 20.68 -5.32 9.53
C LYS A 51 21.25 -5.46 8.14
N THR A 52 21.16 -6.68 7.61
CA THR A 52 21.52 -7.03 6.25
C THR A 52 20.32 -7.69 5.55
N VAL A 53 20.41 -7.92 4.26
CA VAL A 53 19.37 -8.63 3.52
C VAL A 53 19.21 -10.09 3.99
N ASP A 54 20.27 -10.68 4.56
CA ASP A 54 20.26 -12.05 5.07
C ASP A 54 19.41 -12.23 6.32
N ASP A 55 19.15 -11.13 7.06
CA ASP A 55 18.29 -11.11 8.24
C ASP A 55 16.79 -11.13 7.91
N ILE A 56 16.44 -10.95 6.62
CA ILE A 56 15.05 -10.82 6.18
C ILE A 56 14.41 -12.19 5.97
N ASP A 57 13.24 -12.41 6.52
CA ASP A 57 12.47 -13.65 6.35
C ASP A 57 11.37 -13.51 5.29
N ILE A 58 10.78 -12.33 5.16
CA ILE A 58 9.66 -12.05 4.25
C ILE A 58 9.93 -10.74 3.51
N PHE A 59 9.73 -10.76 2.19
CA PHE A 59 9.80 -9.60 1.31
C PHE A 59 8.38 -9.19 0.89
N ALA A 60 7.86 -8.08 1.44
CA ALA A 60 6.52 -7.59 1.18
C ALA A 60 6.53 -6.42 0.18
N VAL A 61 5.51 -6.34 -0.69
CA VAL A 61 5.42 -5.28 -1.70
C VAL A 61 3.98 -4.95 -2.06
N ALA A 62 3.73 -3.68 -2.39
CA ALA A 62 2.47 -3.28 -3.02
C ALA A 62 2.35 -3.91 -4.42
N VAL A 63 1.26 -4.65 -4.66
CA VAL A 63 0.99 -5.31 -5.95
C VAL A 63 -0.02 -4.56 -6.82
N GLY A 64 -0.56 -3.45 -6.35
CA GLY A 64 -1.55 -2.62 -7.03
C GLY A 64 -2.85 -2.50 -6.22
N PRO A 65 -3.75 -1.63 -6.68
CA PRO A 65 -3.67 -0.78 -7.87
C PRO A 65 -2.69 0.40 -7.74
N GLY A 66 -2.24 0.95 -8.88
CA GLY A 66 -1.33 2.10 -8.88
C GLY A 66 -0.54 2.27 -10.18
N SER A 67 0.58 2.98 -10.08
CA SER A 67 1.50 3.23 -11.19
C SER A 67 2.01 1.93 -11.81
N TYR A 68 1.72 1.72 -13.09
CA TYR A 68 2.15 0.55 -13.85
C TYR A 68 3.67 0.29 -13.77
N THR A 69 4.46 1.33 -14.01
CA THR A 69 5.92 1.25 -13.93
C THR A 69 6.41 1.09 -12.51
N GLY A 70 5.82 1.85 -11.58
CA GLY A 70 6.19 1.80 -10.17
C GLY A 70 5.99 0.42 -9.56
N LEU A 71 4.82 -0.19 -9.74
CA LEU A 71 4.52 -1.54 -9.24
C LEU A 71 5.54 -2.58 -9.73
N ARG A 72 5.88 -2.56 -11.02
CA ARG A 72 6.87 -3.48 -11.59
C ARG A 72 8.26 -3.31 -11.00
N ILE A 73 8.67 -2.06 -10.71
CA ILE A 73 9.96 -1.78 -10.07
C ILE A 73 10.00 -2.40 -8.67
N GLY A 74 8.98 -2.16 -7.86
CA GLY A 74 8.90 -2.72 -6.50
C GLY A 74 8.87 -4.24 -6.49
N ILE A 75 7.99 -4.83 -7.29
CA ILE A 75 7.85 -6.29 -7.39
C ILE A 75 9.16 -6.93 -7.85
N ALA A 76 9.76 -6.43 -8.95
CA ALA A 76 11.02 -6.98 -9.46
C ALA A 76 12.14 -6.91 -8.42
N ALA A 77 12.24 -5.80 -7.68
CA ALA A 77 13.25 -5.64 -6.63
C ALA A 77 13.03 -6.67 -5.50
N MET A 78 11.80 -6.81 -5.00
CA MET A 78 11.51 -7.72 -3.90
C MET A 78 11.61 -9.19 -4.31
N GLN A 79 11.11 -9.56 -5.49
CA GLN A 79 11.28 -10.90 -6.06
C GLN A 79 12.76 -11.27 -6.19
N SER A 80 13.58 -10.37 -6.76
CA SER A 80 15.02 -10.65 -6.97
C SER A 80 15.75 -10.88 -5.66
N MET A 81 15.47 -10.05 -4.63
CA MET A 81 16.06 -10.24 -3.29
C MET A 81 15.58 -11.54 -2.66
N ALA A 82 14.28 -11.82 -2.72
CA ALA A 82 13.70 -13.02 -2.15
C ALA A 82 14.25 -14.30 -2.82
N PHE A 83 14.39 -14.32 -4.13
CA PHE A 83 15.03 -15.42 -4.86
C PHE A 83 16.47 -15.63 -4.44
N ALA A 84 17.27 -14.55 -4.36
CA ALA A 84 18.67 -14.64 -3.96
C ALA A 84 18.81 -15.19 -2.53
N GLN A 85 17.90 -14.84 -1.64
CA GLN A 85 17.88 -15.26 -0.23
C GLN A 85 17.11 -16.57 0.03
N LYS A 86 16.47 -17.16 -1.00
CA LYS A 86 15.60 -18.34 -0.87
C LYS A 86 14.50 -18.13 0.16
N LYS A 87 13.92 -16.94 0.22
CA LYS A 87 12.87 -16.51 1.14
C LYS A 87 11.56 -16.27 0.41
N ALA A 88 10.49 -16.11 1.17
CA ALA A 88 9.13 -15.91 0.66
C ALA A 88 8.81 -14.43 0.40
N CYS A 89 7.77 -14.22 -0.40
CA CYS A 89 7.19 -12.89 -0.66
C CYS A 89 5.76 -12.78 -0.11
N VAL A 90 5.32 -11.54 0.09
CA VAL A 90 3.91 -11.20 0.34
C VAL A 90 3.53 -10.01 -0.56
N GLY A 91 2.51 -10.20 -1.39
CA GLY A 91 1.91 -9.14 -2.17
C GLY A 91 0.72 -8.52 -1.43
N ILE A 92 0.71 -7.21 -1.27
CA ILE A 92 -0.34 -6.46 -0.56
C ILE A 92 -1.03 -5.50 -1.53
N SER A 93 -2.36 -5.46 -1.49
CA SER A 93 -3.11 -4.42 -2.19
C SER A 93 -2.66 -3.03 -1.72
N THR A 94 -2.43 -2.11 -2.65
CA THR A 94 -2.10 -0.71 -2.33
C THR A 94 -3.17 -0.05 -1.48
N LEU A 95 -4.46 -0.37 -1.73
CA LEU A 95 -5.58 0.16 -0.95
C LEU A 95 -5.61 -0.43 0.46
N GLU A 96 -5.25 -1.69 0.61
CA GLU A 96 -5.09 -2.31 1.93
C GLU A 96 -3.93 -1.69 2.70
N GLY A 97 -2.77 -1.48 2.06
CA GLY A 97 -1.65 -0.77 2.66
C GLY A 97 -2.02 0.63 3.14
N LEU A 98 -2.83 1.37 2.36
CA LEU A 98 -3.36 2.67 2.79
C LEU A 98 -4.27 2.55 4.02
N ALA A 99 -5.17 1.57 4.05
CA ALA A 99 -6.03 1.35 5.21
C ALA A 99 -5.19 1.07 6.48
N TYR A 100 -4.10 0.31 6.35
CA TYR A 100 -3.19 0.03 7.46
C TYR A 100 -2.38 1.25 7.94
N ASN A 101 -2.27 2.34 7.16
CA ASN A 101 -1.75 3.62 7.68
C ASN A 101 -2.65 4.22 8.77
N LEU A 102 -3.92 3.78 8.86
CA LEU A 102 -4.90 4.21 9.84
C LEU A 102 -5.07 3.22 11.01
N CYS A 103 -4.11 2.31 11.25
CA CYS A 103 -4.09 1.49 12.46
C CYS A 103 -4.25 2.36 13.71
N GLY A 104 -5.16 1.97 14.62
CA GLY A 104 -5.54 2.78 15.78
C GLY A 104 -6.82 3.60 15.59
N THR A 105 -7.28 3.82 14.36
CA THR A 105 -8.58 4.44 14.06
C THR A 105 -9.68 3.38 14.11
N ARG A 106 -10.85 3.72 14.65
CA ARG A 106 -12.02 2.82 14.69
C ARG A 106 -13.07 3.24 13.67
N GLY A 107 -13.84 2.25 13.17
CA GLY A 107 -14.97 2.45 12.27
C GLY A 107 -14.65 2.10 10.83
N VAL A 108 -15.51 2.53 9.91
CA VAL A 108 -15.37 2.24 8.49
C VAL A 108 -14.33 3.15 7.85
N LEU A 109 -13.44 2.55 7.07
CA LEU A 109 -12.39 3.20 6.30
C LEU A 109 -12.66 3.01 4.81
N CYS A 110 -12.46 4.03 4.00
CA CYS A 110 -12.46 3.94 2.55
C CYS A 110 -11.09 4.36 2.02
N ALA A 111 -10.31 3.42 1.50
CA ALA A 111 -9.11 3.74 0.76
C ALA A 111 -9.50 4.11 -0.67
N CYS A 112 -9.11 5.31 -1.12
CA CYS A 112 -9.51 5.86 -2.41
C CYS A 112 -8.34 6.58 -3.08
N LEU A 113 -7.95 6.10 -4.28
CA LEU A 113 -6.88 6.67 -5.09
C LEU A 113 -7.41 7.08 -6.46
N ILE A 114 -6.96 8.21 -6.97
CA ILE A 114 -7.29 8.64 -8.34
C ILE A 114 -6.66 7.66 -9.33
N ALA A 115 -7.51 7.04 -10.18
CA ALA A 115 -7.06 6.20 -11.28
C ALA A 115 -6.80 7.06 -12.53
N ARG A 116 -7.83 7.75 -13.00
CA ARG A 116 -7.76 8.74 -14.08
C ARG A 116 -9.05 9.58 -14.10
N GLN A 117 -8.96 10.86 -14.41
CA GLN A 117 -10.12 11.76 -14.50
C GLN A 117 -11.01 11.65 -13.24
N GLN A 118 -12.28 11.21 -13.40
CA GLN A 118 -13.28 11.03 -12.35
C GLN A 118 -13.38 9.56 -11.86
N LEU A 119 -12.46 8.69 -12.28
CA LEU A 119 -12.39 7.30 -11.84
C LEU A 119 -11.40 7.16 -10.69
N CYS A 120 -11.80 6.42 -9.67
CA CYS A 120 -10.95 6.10 -8.53
C CYS A 120 -10.84 4.59 -8.33
N TYR A 121 -9.68 4.14 -7.89
CA TYR A 121 -9.52 2.86 -7.22
C TYR A 121 -10.05 3.01 -5.81
N CYS A 122 -10.90 2.10 -5.36
CA CYS A 122 -11.42 2.13 -4.00
C CYS A 122 -11.64 0.73 -3.42
N ALA A 123 -11.52 0.65 -2.10
CA ALA A 123 -11.92 -0.49 -1.29
C ALA A 123 -12.35 0.00 0.09
N PHE A 124 -13.29 -0.71 0.71
CA PHE A 124 -13.78 -0.44 2.04
C PHE A 124 -13.24 -1.45 3.04
N PHE A 125 -12.98 -0.97 4.24
CA PHE A 125 -12.45 -1.74 5.35
C PHE A 125 -13.18 -1.34 6.63
N GLU A 126 -13.15 -2.21 7.63
CA GLU A 126 -13.58 -1.93 8.98
C GLU A 126 -12.40 -2.08 9.93
N SER A 127 -12.26 -1.16 10.87
CA SER A 127 -11.24 -1.21 11.90
C SER A 127 -11.86 -1.19 13.30
N ASP A 128 -11.42 -2.11 14.14
CA ASP A 128 -11.74 -2.13 15.58
C ASP A 128 -10.72 -1.34 16.42
N GLY A 129 -9.74 -0.71 15.76
CA GLY A 129 -8.61 0.01 16.36
C GLY A 129 -7.34 -0.83 16.48
N VAL A 130 -7.43 -2.14 16.27
CA VAL A 130 -6.28 -3.07 16.31
C VAL A 130 -6.17 -3.83 14.99
N HIS A 131 -7.29 -4.37 14.53
CA HIS A 131 -7.38 -5.16 13.30
C HIS A 131 -8.10 -4.38 12.21
N ILE A 132 -7.67 -4.58 10.98
CA ILE A 132 -8.33 -4.05 9.79
C ILE A 132 -8.89 -5.22 9.00
N THR A 133 -10.21 -5.24 8.84
CA THR A 133 -10.94 -6.25 8.08
C THR A 133 -11.39 -5.67 6.75
N ARG A 134 -11.08 -6.35 5.65
CA ARG A 134 -11.54 -5.95 4.32
C ARG A 134 -13.03 -6.22 4.17
N LEU A 135 -13.80 -5.21 3.73
CA LEU A 135 -15.24 -5.32 3.46
C LEU A 135 -15.53 -5.52 1.96
N THR A 136 -14.72 -4.94 1.08
CA THR A 136 -14.91 -5.06 -0.37
C THR A 136 -13.60 -5.37 -1.09
N GLU A 137 -13.71 -6.00 -2.25
CA GLU A 137 -12.59 -6.12 -3.18
C GLU A 137 -12.18 -4.76 -3.74
N ASP A 138 -10.95 -4.68 -4.26
CA ASP A 138 -10.45 -3.50 -4.96
C ASP A 138 -11.25 -3.29 -6.25
N LYS A 139 -11.79 -2.08 -6.45
CA LYS A 139 -12.61 -1.72 -7.62
C LYS A 139 -12.15 -0.42 -8.25
N VAL A 140 -12.51 -0.26 -9.53
CA VAL A 140 -12.43 1.04 -10.23
C VAL A 140 -13.85 1.53 -10.41
N LEU A 141 -14.19 2.67 -9.79
CA LEU A 141 -15.52 3.24 -9.83
C LEU A 141 -15.46 4.74 -10.12
N PRO A 142 -16.52 5.31 -10.74
CA PRO A 142 -16.70 6.76 -10.78
C PRO A 142 -16.77 7.35 -9.37
N ALA A 143 -16.18 8.52 -9.15
CA ALA A 143 -16.21 9.20 -7.86
C ALA A 143 -17.62 9.45 -7.33
N VAL A 144 -18.58 9.71 -8.23
CA VAL A 144 -20.00 9.88 -7.88
C VAL A 144 -20.60 8.60 -7.28
N GLU A 145 -20.22 7.44 -7.81
CA GLU A 145 -20.70 6.15 -7.30
C GLU A 145 -20.10 5.83 -5.93
N ILE A 146 -18.82 6.12 -5.72
CA ILE A 146 -18.17 5.99 -4.40
C ILE A 146 -18.85 6.92 -3.40
N SER A 147 -19.15 8.17 -3.78
CA SER A 147 -19.87 9.12 -2.92
C SER A 147 -21.25 8.61 -2.53
N ALA A 148 -21.98 7.98 -3.46
CA ALA A 148 -23.27 7.37 -3.18
C ALA A 148 -23.15 6.17 -2.21
N GLN A 149 -22.12 5.33 -2.38
CA GLN A 149 -21.84 4.23 -1.44
C GLN A 149 -21.49 4.76 -0.05
N LEU A 150 -20.67 5.82 0.05
CA LEU A 150 -20.33 6.46 1.32
C LEU A 150 -21.57 7.01 2.02
N ALA A 151 -22.49 7.63 1.28
CA ALA A 151 -23.74 8.21 1.82
C ALA A 151 -24.69 7.14 2.39
N ALA A 152 -24.54 5.87 2.03
CA ALA A 152 -25.34 4.76 2.55
C ALA A 152 -24.94 4.36 4.00
N TYR A 153 -23.76 4.77 4.47
CA TYR A 153 -23.36 4.54 5.85
C TYR A 153 -24.02 5.57 6.79
N SER A 154 -24.57 5.11 7.91
CA SER A 154 -25.15 5.97 8.94
C SER A 154 -24.08 6.74 9.72
N ASP A 155 -22.92 6.12 9.88
CA ASP A 155 -21.81 6.66 10.65
C ASP A 155 -20.79 7.38 9.76
N LYS A 156 -19.88 8.11 10.38
CA LYS A 156 -18.77 8.75 9.69
C LYS A 156 -17.84 7.69 9.10
N VAL A 157 -17.40 7.90 7.85
CA VAL A 157 -16.42 7.06 7.15
C VAL A 157 -15.13 7.84 6.98
N THR A 158 -14.02 7.28 7.48
CA THR A 158 -12.71 7.88 7.26
C THR A 158 -12.19 7.53 5.87
N VAL A 159 -11.95 8.55 5.05
CA VAL A 159 -11.45 8.37 3.68
C VAL A 159 -9.96 8.71 3.62
N ILE A 160 -9.15 7.79 3.10
CA ILE A 160 -7.71 7.92 2.95
C ILE A 160 -7.28 7.80 1.48
N GLY A 161 -6.30 8.61 1.08
CA GLY A 161 -5.76 8.66 -0.27
C GLY A 161 -6.16 9.94 -1.02
N ASP A 162 -5.57 10.16 -2.20
CA ASP A 162 -5.76 11.38 -2.99
C ASP A 162 -7.13 11.46 -3.67
N GLY A 163 -7.84 10.32 -3.79
CA GLY A 163 -9.18 10.24 -4.36
C GLY A 163 -10.23 11.03 -3.59
N ILE A 164 -9.99 11.33 -2.30
CA ILE A 164 -10.92 12.13 -1.47
C ILE A 164 -11.25 13.48 -2.11
N SER A 165 -10.33 14.06 -2.89
CA SER A 165 -10.53 15.34 -3.57
C SER A 165 -11.66 15.35 -4.61
N LEU A 166 -12.12 14.16 -5.02
CA LEU A 166 -13.20 13.96 -5.99
C LEU A 166 -14.52 13.53 -5.32
N LEU A 167 -14.51 13.23 -4.02
CA LEU A 167 -15.65 12.70 -3.30
C LEU A 167 -16.43 13.79 -2.58
N ASN A 168 -17.75 13.61 -2.48
CA ASN A 168 -18.65 14.50 -1.77
C ASN A 168 -19.58 13.70 -0.85
N GLY A 169 -19.80 14.20 0.36
CA GLY A 169 -20.69 13.58 1.34
C GLY A 169 -20.53 14.19 2.73
N GLU A 170 -21.62 14.28 3.49
CA GLU A 170 -21.63 14.86 4.84
C GLU A 170 -20.99 13.92 5.88
N ASN A 171 -20.98 12.62 5.63
CA ASN A 171 -20.41 11.62 6.51
C ASN A 171 -18.93 11.30 6.23
N ILE A 172 -18.28 11.98 5.27
CA ILE A 172 -16.87 11.81 4.96
C ILE A 172 -16.00 12.53 5.98
N VAL A 173 -15.05 11.80 6.56
CA VAL A 173 -13.98 12.36 7.40
C VAL A 173 -12.64 12.17 6.67
N PRO A 174 -11.94 13.24 6.32
CA PRO A 174 -10.60 13.12 5.72
C PRO A 174 -9.61 12.50 6.70
N ALA A 175 -8.84 11.52 6.24
CA ALA A 175 -7.68 11.06 6.99
C ALA A 175 -6.63 12.18 7.11
N PRO A 176 -5.76 12.16 8.15
CA PRO A 176 -4.65 13.10 8.26
C PRO A 176 -3.77 13.07 7.00
N MET A 177 -3.49 14.25 6.44
CA MET A 177 -2.81 14.37 5.13
C MET A 177 -1.47 13.63 5.06
N HIS A 178 -0.70 13.59 6.15
CA HIS A 178 0.59 12.89 6.19
C HIS A 178 0.48 11.38 6.08
N LEU A 179 -0.71 10.80 6.29
CA LEU A 179 -1.00 9.36 6.14
C LEU A 179 -1.57 9.01 4.76
N CYS A 180 -1.98 10.01 3.96
CA CYS A 180 -2.68 9.77 2.69
C CYS A 180 -1.79 9.28 1.53
N ASN A 181 -0.47 9.27 1.71
CA ASN A 181 0.44 8.73 0.70
C ASN A 181 0.61 7.22 0.87
N GLN A 182 0.83 6.54 -0.26
CA GLN A 182 1.23 5.14 -0.27
C GLN A 182 2.53 4.97 0.53
N SER A 183 2.56 3.98 1.41
CA SER A 183 3.62 3.81 2.40
C SER A 183 3.99 2.35 2.61
N ALA A 184 5.27 2.06 2.59
CA ALA A 184 5.78 0.75 2.96
C ALA A 184 5.45 0.35 4.41
N CYS A 185 5.20 1.31 5.31
CA CYS A 185 4.75 0.99 6.67
C CYS A 185 3.41 0.27 6.66
N GLY A 186 2.42 0.80 5.92
CA GLY A 186 1.12 0.13 5.79
C GLY A 186 1.21 -1.23 5.10
N ILE A 187 2.06 -1.35 4.05
CA ILE A 187 2.35 -2.63 3.40
C ILE A 187 2.95 -3.61 4.41
N CYS A 188 3.90 -3.17 5.24
CA CYS A 188 4.56 -4.00 6.24
C CYS A 188 3.57 -4.53 7.28
N MET A 189 2.72 -3.65 7.82
CA MET A 189 1.72 -4.03 8.82
C MET A 189 0.68 -4.99 8.23
N ALA A 190 0.19 -4.74 7.01
CA ALA A 190 -0.73 -5.64 6.31
C ALA A 190 -0.09 -7.02 6.06
N ALA A 191 1.19 -7.06 5.71
CA ALA A 191 1.91 -8.30 5.41
C ALA A 191 1.99 -9.26 6.60
N MET A 192 1.93 -8.76 7.85
CA MET A 192 1.94 -9.59 9.05
C MET A 192 0.69 -10.47 9.19
N THR A 193 -0.38 -10.16 8.46
CA THR A 193 -1.66 -10.88 8.50
C THR A 193 -1.86 -11.82 7.31
N LYS A 194 -0.87 -11.93 6.42
CA LYS A 194 -0.98 -12.69 5.17
C LYS A 194 -0.06 -13.90 5.16
N GLU A 195 -0.51 -14.93 4.47
CA GLU A 195 0.33 -16.10 4.20
C GLU A 195 1.39 -15.76 3.14
N PRO A 196 2.66 -16.07 3.39
CA PRO A 196 3.72 -15.89 2.43
C PRO A 196 3.57 -16.83 1.22
N ILE A 197 3.98 -16.33 0.05
CA ILE A 197 3.96 -17.08 -1.21
C ILE A 197 5.37 -17.23 -1.79
N SER A 198 5.52 -18.13 -2.77
CA SER A 198 6.75 -18.21 -3.55
C SER A 198 7.00 -16.89 -4.29
N PRO A 199 8.24 -16.41 -4.37
CA PRO A 199 8.55 -15.24 -5.20
C PRO A 199 8.11 -15.39 -6.66
N ALA A 200 8.06 -16.62 -7.21
CA ALA A 200 7.58 -16.89 -8.55
C ALA A 200 6.09 -16.59 -8.76
N ASP A 201 5.30 -16.68 -7.70
CA ASP A 201 3.84 -16.49 -7.75
C ASP A 201 3.44 -15.03 -7.50
N LEU A 202 4.40 -14.16 -7.14
CA LEU A 202 4.15 -12.75 -6.90
C LEU A 202 3.89 -12.02 -8.23
N THR A 203 2.69 -11.50 -8.41
CA THR A 203 2.26 -10.84 -9.66
C THR A 203 1.62 -9.48 -9.39
N VAL A 204 1.59 -8.63 -10.43
CA VAL A 204 0.90 -7.34 -10.38
C VAL A 204 -0.59 -7.55 -10.53
N HIS A 205 -1.39 -6.92 -9.67
CA HIS A 205 -2.86 -6.90 -9.77
C HIS A 205 -3.31 -5.62 -10.50
N TYR A 206 -3.60 -5.76 -11.79
CA TYR A 206 -4.15 -4.68 -12.60
C TYR A 206 -5.68 -4.71 -12.55
N LEU A 207 -6.30 -3.61 -12.08
CA LEU A 207 -7.76 -3.44 -12.11
C LEU A 207 -8.27 -2.83 -13.43
N GLN A 208 -7.37 -2.29 -14.26
CA GLN A 208 -7.69 -1.79 -15.60
C GLN A 208 -6.71 -2.39 -16.60
N GLU A 209 -7.24 -2.85 -17.74
CA GLU A 209 -6.41 -3.15 -18.89
C GLU A 209 -5.70 -1.88 -19.35
N VAL A 210 -4.37 -1.95 -19.46
CA VAL A 210 -3.58 -0.87 -20.06
C VAL A 210 -3.88 -0.89 -21.56
N LYS A 211 -4.72 0.03 -22.03
CA LYS A 211 -4.84 0.27 -23.47
C LYS A 211 -3.51 0.88 -23.92
N ILE A 212 -2.69 0.07 -24.57
CA ILE A 212 -1.50 0.53 -25.29
C ILE A 212 -2.03 1.28 -26.50
N GLY A 213 -1.90 2.61 -26.49
CA GLY A 213 -2.22 3.47 -27.63
C GLY A 213 -1.10 3.47 -28.65
#